data_60bb922e25f2925d3f1abfd23de30068
#
_entry.id   60bb922e25f2925d3f1abfd23de30068
#
_cell.length_a   1.000
_cell.length_b   1.000
_cell.length_c   1.000
_cell.angle_alpha   90.00
_cell.angle_beta   90.00
_cell.angle_gamma   90.00
#
_symmetry.space_group_name_H-M   'P 1'
#
loop_
_entity.id
_entity.type
_entity.pdbx_description
1 polymer ?
#
loop_
_entity_poly.entity_id
_entity_poly.type
_entity_poly.pdbx_seq_one_letter_code
_entity_poly.pdbx_strand_id
1 'polypeptide(L)'
;MELKATSMGKRLAQHPYDKVVLLNAGVKVSGERHEYLIPFNQLLAIHCKRGLVWGELEFVLPADKVVRLHGTEWAETQRFHHHLNMRWQQWSQEMSVIAAQVLHQVLDDIALSNTQQKWLTRQQTAGLQQKIAQALTALPLPVARLEEFDNCRDAWRKCQAWLSDIEKSRLAHNQAWTEAMLTQYADFFSTVESSPLNPAQARAVVNGEQSLLVLAGAGSGKTSVLVARAGWLLTTGEAVADQILLLAFGRKAAQEMDERIQARLHTQDISARTFHSLALHIIQQGSKKVPVVSKLENDAQARQALFIKAWRQQCSEKKAQAKGWRQWLEEELNWEVPEGSFWQDEKLARRLGSRLDRWVSLMRMHGGSQAEMTESAPESIRAVFSKRVKLMAPMLKAWKTALKDENAVDFSGLIHQAIIILEKGRFVSPWKHILVDEFQDISPQRAALLSALRAQNKHTSLFAVGDDWQAIYRFSGAQLSLTTAFHHYFGEGDRSD
;
A
#
# COMPACT_ATOMS: atom_id res chain seq x y z
N MET A 1 -49.41 -7.98 -24.40
CA MET A 1 -49.40 -8.80 -25.62
C MET A 1 -48.64 -10.09 -25.34
N GLU A 2 -49.09 -11.22 -25.84
CA GLU A 2 -48.42 -12.52 -25.66
C GLU A 2 -48.26 -13.24 -27.00
N LEU A 3 -47.24 -14.09 -27.13
CA LEU A 3 -46.98 -15.02 -28.21
C LEU A 3 -46.79 -16.41 -27.65
N LYS A 4 -47.45 -17.42 -28.23
CA LYS A 4 -47.38 -18.81 -27.79
C LYS A 4 -46.93 -19.74 -28.91
N ALA A 5 -46.21 -20.76 -28.59
CA ALA A 5 -45.91 -21.83 -29.52
C ALA A 5 -47.22 -22.59 -29.86
N THR A 6 -47.34 -23.07 -31.11
CA THR A 6 -48.44 -23.92 -31.55
C THR A 6 -48.36 -25.28 -30.82
N SER A 7 -49.50 -25.99 -30.75
CA SER A 7 -49.53 -27.32 -30.09
C SER A 7 -48.52 -28.30 -30.69
N MET A 8 -48.25 -28.21 -31.99
CA MET A 8 -47.27 -29.03 -32.68
C MET A 8 -45.83 -28.49 -32.48
N GLY A 9 -45.69 -27.15 -32.44
CA GLY A 9 -44.45 -26.49 -32.12
C GLY A 9 -43.92 -26.81 -30.71
N LYS A 10 -44.80 -26.92 -29.71
CA LYS A 10 -44.42 -27.35 -28.35
C LYS A 10 -43.85 -28.75 -28.28
N ARG A 11 -44.44 -29.72 -29.05
CA ARG A 11 -43.97 -31.10 -29.06
C ARG A 11 -42.63 -31.33 -29.73
N LEU A 12 -42.26 -30.44 -30.66
CA LEU A 12 -41.02 -30.52 -31.44
C LEU A 12 -39.98 -29.48 -31.02
N ALA A 13 -40.29 -28.62 -30.02
CA ALA A 13 -39.38 -27.61 -29.55
C ALA A 13 -38.17 -28.20 -28.82
N GLN A 14 -37.00 -27.76 -29.21
CA GLN A 14 -35.71 -28.11 -28.55
C GLN A 14 -35.40 -27.20 -27.35
N HIS A 15 -36.25 -26.22 -27.08
CA HIS A 15 -36.02 -25.21 -26.04
C HIS A 15 -37.14 -25.24 -24.99
N PRO A 16 -36.82 -24.89 -23.71
CA PRO A 16 -37.74 -25.07 -22.59
C PRO A 16 -38.92 -24.06 -22.56
N TYR A 17 -38.91 -23.05 -23.46
CA TYR A 17 -39.90 -21.97 -23.46
C TYR A 17 -40.88 -22.12 -24.58
N ASP A 18 -42.19 -21.96 -24.28
CA ASP A 18 -43.29 -22.08 -25.22
C ASP A 18 -44.20 -20.83 -25.26
N LYS A 19 -43.89 -19.83 -24.44
CA LYS A 19 -44.67 -18.61 -24.33
C LYS A 19 -43.76 -17.40 -24.02
N VAL A 20 -44.05 -16.25 -24.62
CA VAL A 20 -43.46 -14.95 -24.25
C VAL A 20 -44.57 -13.93 -24.03
N VAL A 21 -44.40 -13.09 -23.01
CA VAL A 21 -45.30 -11.99 -22.66
C VAL A 21 -44.50 -10.68 -22.66
N LEU A 22 -45.00 -9.69 -23.39
CA LEU A 22 -44.45 -8.36 -23.38
C LEU A 22 -44.92 -7.65 -22.11
N LEU A 23 -43.98 -7.13 -21.35
CA LEU A 23 -44.15 -6.28 -20.16
C LEU A 23 -43.79 -4.84 -20.45
N ASN A 24 -44.02 -3.93 -19.49
CA ASN A 24 -43.69 -2.50 -19.65
C ASN A 24 -42.18 -2.24 -19.83
N ALA A 25 -41.30 -2.98 -19.14
CA ALA A 25 -39.86 -2.80 -19.15
C ALA A 25 -39.08 -4.09 -19.38
N GLY A 26 -39.67 -5.03 -20.16
CA GLY A 26 -39.02 -6.32 -20.45
C GLY A 26 -39.93 -7.31 -21.09
N VAL A 27 -39.46 -8.56 -21.18
CA VAL A 27 -40.27 -9.73 -21.60
C VAL A 27 -40.15 -10.84 -20.60
N LYS A 28 -41.23 -11.58 -20.44
CA LYS A 28 -41.28 -12.79 -19.61
C LYS A 28 -41.44 -13.99 -20.55
N VAL A 29 -40.46 -14.86 -20.58
CA VAL A 29 -40.55 -16.16 -21.28
C VAL A 29 -40.88 -17.26 -20.30
N SER A 30 -41.76 -18.14 -20.68
CA SER A 30 -42.23 -19.23 -19.81
C SER A 30 -42.45 -20.53 -20.61
N GLY A 31 -42.34 -21.65 -19.94
CA GLY A 31 -42.64 -23.00 -20.41
C GLY A 31 -43.18 -23.84 -19.26
N GLU A 32 -43.34 -25.15 -19.44
CA GLU A 32 -43.95 -26.04 -18.44
C GLU A 32 -43.22 -26.03 -17.07
N ARG A 33 -41.90 -25.90 -17.07
CA ARG A 33 -41.07 -26.01 -15.85
C ARG A 33 -40.11 -24.82 -15.67
N HIS A 34 -40.04 -23.91 -16.64
CA HIS A 34 -39.08 -22.84 -16.66
C HIS A 34 -39.79 -21.50 -16.93
N GLU A 35 -39.36 -20.51 -16.17
CA GLU A 35 -39.77 -19.15 -16.32
C GLU A 35 -38.56 -18.22 -16.25
N TYR A 36 -38.43 -17.25 -17.14
CA TYR A 36 -37.32 -16.35 -17.16
C TYR A 36 -37.81 -14.94 -17.52
N LEU A 37 -37.47 -13.96 -16.65
CA LEU A 37 -37.70 -12.54 -16.88
C LEU A 37 -36.48 -11.90 -17.54
N ILE A 38 -36.68 -11.29 -18.69
CA ILE A 38 -35.66 -10.54 -19.43
C ILE A 38 -36.02 -9.07 -19.33
N PRO A 39 -35.41 -8.28 -18.43
CA PRO A 39 -35.62 -6.85 -18.38
C PRO A 39 -34.90 -6.19 -19.58
N PHE A 40 -35.44 -5.08 -20.06
CA PHE A 40 -34.90 -4.37 -21.23
C PHE A 40 -33.48 -3.83 -21.04
N ASN A 41 -33.08 -3.58 -19.80
CA ASN A 41 -31.71 -3.17 -19.47
C ASN A 41 -30.66 -4.29 -19.61
N GLN A 42 -31.08 -5.53 -19.80
CA GLN A 42 -30.19 -6.66 -20.10
C GLN A 42 -30.30 -7.12 -21.56
N LEU A 43 -31.18 -6.52 -22.36
CA LEU A 43 -31.43 -6.93 -23.73
C LEU A 43 -30.49 -6.19 -24.69
N LEU A 44 -29.63 -6.98 -25.38
CA LEU A 44 -28.67 -6.44 -26.35
C LEU A 44 -29.24 -6.44 -27.77
N ALA A 45 -29.92 -7.51 -28.17
CA ALA A 45 -30.55 -7.64 -29.48
C ALA A 45 -31.77 -8.57 -29.45
N ILE A 46 -32.67 -8.40 -30.42
CA ILE A 46 -33.80 -9.26 -30.64
C ILE A 46 -33.77 -9.71 -32.11
N HIS A 47 -33.69 -11.01 -32.34
CA HIS A 47 -33.74 -11.55 -33.69
C HIS A 47 -35.04 -12.30 -33.92
N CYS A 48 -35.66 -12.06 -35.08
CA CYS A 48 -36.84 -12.80 -35.53
C CYS A 48 -36.44 -13.58 -36.79
N LYS A 49 -36.49 -14.89 -36.70
CA LYS A 49 -36.11 -15.81 -37.79
C LYS A 49 -37.31 -16.66 -38.24
N ARG A 50 -37.37 -16.92 -39.55
CA ARG A 50 -38.34 -17.85 -40.11
C ARG A 50 -37.63 -19.20 -40.32
N GLY A 51 -38.08 -20.20 -39.61
CA GLY A 51 -37.73 -21.61 -39.90
C GLY A 51 -38.53 -22.18 -41.08
N LEU A 52 -38.37 -23.46 -41.38
CA LEU A 52 -39.10 -24.09 -42.48
C LEU A 52 -40.63 -24.09 -42.26
N VAL A 53 -41.10 -24.18 -41.03
CA VAL A 53 -42.54 -24.28 -40.68
C VAL A 53 -42.97 -23.20 -39.70
N TRP A 54 -42.11 -22.82 -38.76
CA TRP A 54 -42.46 -21.94 -37.63
C TRP A 54 -41.57 -20.68 -37.56
N GLY A 55 -42.04 -19.73 -36.80
CA GLY A 55 -41.27 -18.54 -36.37
C GLY A 55 -40.43 -18.86 -35.12
N GLU A 56 -39.35 -18.11 -35.02
CA GLU A 56 -38.42 -18.13 -33.86
C GLU A 56 -38.11 -16.69 -33.42
N LEU A 57 -38.06 -16.49 -32.10
CA LEU A 57 -37.54 -15.28 -31.46
C LEU A 57 -36.32 -15.62 -30.64
N GLU A 58 -35.26 -14.86 -30.83
CA GLU A 58 -34.04 -14.93 -30.03
C GLU A 58 -33.85 -13.63 -29.27
N PHE A 59 -33.56 -13.73 -27.99
CA PHE A 59 -33.20 -12.61 -27.13
C PHE A 59 -31.73 -12.74 -26.77
N VAL A 60 -30.90 -11.82 -27.20
CA VAL A 60 -29.46 -11.80 -26.91
C VAL A 60 -29.22 -10.99 -25.66
N LEU A 61 -28.50 -11.60 -24.71
CA LEU A 61 -28.20 -11.06 -23.39
C LEU A 61 -26.67 -10.96 -23.21
N PRO A 62 -26.17 -10.23 -22.18
CA PRO A 62 -24.75 -10.20 -21.87
C PRO A 62 -24.13 -11.59 -21.67
N ALA A 63 -22.82 -11.70 -21.88
CA ALA A 63 -22.04 -12.95 -21.79
C ALA A 63 -22.53 -14.03 -22.78
N ASP A 64 -22.90 -13.61 -24.01
CA ASP A 64 -23.33 -14.48 -25.12
C ASP A 64 -24.49 -15.40 -24.79
N LYS A 65 -25.27 -15.05 -23.75
CA LYS A 65 -26.45 -15.80 -23.38
C LYS A 65 -27.59 -15.49 -24.35
N VAL A 66 -28.16 -16.55 -24.93
CA VAL A 66 -29.32 -16.44 -25.85
C VAL A 66 -30.49 -17.20 -25.28
N VAL A 67 -31.64 -16.52 -25.21
CA VAL A 67 -32.94 -17.14 -24.84
C VAL A 67 -33.77 -17.24 -26.09
N ARG A 68 -34.31 -18.41 -26.39
CA ARG A 68 -35.03 -18.69 -27.63
C ARG A 68 -36.44 -19.20 -27.36
N LEU A 69 -37.35 -18.73 -28.21
CA LEU A 69 -38.72 -19.22 -28.31
C LEU A 69 -38.96 -19.75 -29.73
N HIS A 70 -39.28 -21.01 -29.85
CA HIS A 70 -39.58 -21.70 -31.12
C HIS A 70 -41.03 -22.12 -31.23
N GLY A 71 -41.40 -22.52 -32.44
CA GLY A 71 -42.66 -23.21 -32.68
C GLY A 71 -43.89 -22.32 -32.74
N THR A 72 -43.70 -21.03 -32.96
CA THR A 72 -44.75 -19.99 -33.07
C THR A 72 -45.23 -19.88 -34.52
N GLU A 73 -46.47 -19.42 -34.74
CA GLU A 73 -46.94 -19.08 -36.06
C GLU A 73 -46.17 -17.84 -36.60
N TRP A 74 -45.73 -17.91 -37.86
CA TRP A 74 -44.85 -16.89 -38.41
C TRP A 74 -45.48 -15.48 -38.42
N ALA A 75 -46.75 -15.34 -38.85
CA ALA A 75 -47.44 -14.09 -38.88
C ALA A 75 -47.64 -13.46 -37.49
N GLU A 76 -47.88 -14.27 -36.47
CA GLU A 76 -47.97 -13.83 -35.08
C GLU A 76 -46.62 -13.47 -34.53
N THR A 77 -45.57 -14.22 -34.87
CA THR A 77 -44.20 -13.91 -34.49
C THR A 77 -43.73 -12.56 -35.01
N GLN A 78 -44.01 -12.28 -36.28
CA GLN A 78 -43.68 -10.97 -36.90
C GLN A 78 -44.45 -9.83 -36.23
N ARG A 79 -45.75 -10.02 -35.96
CA ARG A 79 -46.54 -8.97 -35.26
C ARG A 79 -46.05 -8.72 -33.86
N PHE A 80 -45.78 -9.77 -33.11
CA PHE A 80 -45.24 -9.68 -31.77
C PHE A 80 -43.83 -9.00 -31.76
N HIS A 81 -42.93 -9.43 -32.65
CA HIS A 81 -41.62 -8.84 -32.83
C HIS A 81 -41.66 -7.34 -33.13
N HIS A 82 -42.59 -6.93 -34.04
CA HIS A 82 -42.77 -5.52 -34.36
C HIS A 82 -43.17 -4.70 -33.11
N HIS A 83 -44.20 -5.14 -32.37
CA HIS A 83 -44.62 -4.46 -31.15
C HIS A 83 -43.57 -4.44 -30.06
N LEU A 84 -42.85 -5.56 -29.90
CA LEU A 84 -41.75 -5.66 -28.96
C LEU A 84 -40.64 -4.68 -29.29
N ASN A 85 -40.20 -4.61 -30.56
CA ASN A 85 -39.17 -3.65 -30.99
C ASN A 85 -39.61 -2.20 -30.78
N MET A 86 -40.86 -1.88 -31.16
CA MET A 86 -41.40 -0.54 -30.91
C MET A 86 -41.32 -0.16 -29.42
N ARG A 87 -41.78 -1.07 -28.56
CA ARG A 87 -41.75 -0.81 -27.10
C ARG A 87 -40.35 -0.75 -26.54
N TRP A 88 -39.46 -1.64 -26.99
CA TRP A 88 -38.04 -1.67 -26.55
C TRP A 88 -37.30 -0.41 -27.04
N GLN A 89 -37.52 0.02 -28.27
CA GLN A 89 -36.91 1.26 -28.78
C GLN A 89 -37.43 2.49 -28.01
N GLN A 90 -38.75 2.59 -27.80
CA GLN A 90 -39.31 3.69 -27.01
C GLN A 90 -38.72 3.73 -25.61
N TRP A 91 -38.72 2.59 -24.90
CA TRP A 91 -38.12 2.47 -23.56
C TRP A 91 -36.64 2.81 -23.57
N SER A 92 -35.90 2.32 -24.58
CA SER A 92 -34.47 2.59 -24.71
C SER A 92 -34.19 4.08 -24.93
N GLN A 93 -35.02 4.75 -25.71
CA GLN A 93 -34.91 6.22 -25.93
C GLN A 93 -35.19 7.00 -24.64
N GLU A 94 -36.19 6.60 -23.86
CA GLU A 94 -36.49 7.22 -22.56
C GLU A 94 -35.30 7.01 -21.60
N MET A 95 -34.71 5.83 -21.55
CA MET A 95 -33.58 5.48 -20.69
C MET A 95 -32.26 6.11 -21.17
N SER A 96 -32.11 6.40 -22.46
CA SER A 96 -30.91 7.06 -22.97
C SER A 96 -30.76 8.49 -22.43
N VAL A 97 -31.87 9.18 -22.14
CA VAL A 97 -31.81 10.51 -21.50
C VAL A 97 -31.24 10.43 -20.10
N ILE A 98 -31.66 9.44 -19.32
CA ILE A 98 -31.14 9.20 -17.97
C ILE A 98 -29.66 8.76 -18.04
N ALA A 99 -29.33 7.87 -18.98
CA ALA A 99 -27.95 7.42 -19.18
C ALA A 99 -27.02 8.58 -19.56
N ALA A 100 -27.47 9.49 -20.45
CA ALA A 100 -26.70 10.66 -20.82
C ALA A 100 -26.43 11.59 -19.63
N GLN A 101 -27.41 11.79 -18.74
CA GLN A 101 -27.23 12.59 -17.52
C GLN A 101 -26.15 11.97 -16.62
N VAL A 102 -26.18 10.63 -16.42
CA VAL A 102 -25.17 9.92 -15.63
C VAL A 102 -23.77 10.05 -16.26
N LEU A 103 -23.67 9.89 -17.59
CA LEU A 103 -22.39 10.03 -18.30
C LEU A 103 -21.84 11.46 -18.21
N HIS A 104 -22.69 12.48 -18.31
CA HIS A 104 -22.26 13.88 -18.13
C HIS A 104 -21.79 14.13 -16.70
N GLN A 105 -22.48 13.62 -15.68
CA GLN A 105 -22.03 13.72 -14.30
C GLN A 105 -20.66 13.05 -14.08
N VAL A 106 -20.43 11.90 -14.71
CA VAL A 106 -19.11 11.24 -14.68
C VAL A 106 -18.03 12.12 -15.33
N LEU A 107 -18.34 12.76 -16.46
CA LEU A 107 -17.40 13.68 -17.12
C LEU A 107 -17.14 14.94 -16.28
N ASP A 108 -18.15 15.45 -15.59
CA ASP A 108 -17.99 16.58 -14.66
C ASP A 108 -17.09 16.20 -13.47
N ASP A 109 -17.25 15.00 -12.92
CA ASP A 109 -16.38 14.48 -11.85
C ASP A 109 -14.92 14.34 -12.32
N ILE A 110 -14.71 13.83 -13.55
CA ILE A 110 -13.39 13.77 -14.19
C ILE A 110 -12.82 15.18 -14.41
N ALA A 111 -13.61 16.10 -14.96
CA ALA A 111 -13.20 17.48 -15.21
C ALA A 111 -12.85 18.19 -13.89
N LEU A 112 -13.66 18.04 -12.86
CA LEU A 112 -13.41 18.60 -11.53
C LEU A 112 -12.10 18.07 -10.94
N SER A 113 -11.83 16.78 -11.08
CA SER A 113 -10.58 16.17 -10.65
C SER A 113 -9.36 16.75 -11.37
N ASN A 114 -9.50 17.03 -12.68
CA ASN A 114 -8.44 17.62 -13.50
C ASN A 114 -8.25 19.13 -13.30
N THR A 115 -9.32 19.86 -12.95
CA THR A 115 -9.28 21.32 -12.75
C THR A 115 -8.89 21.72 -11.34
N GLN A 116 -8.98 20.83 -10.35
CA GLN A 116 -8.31 21.05 -9.08
C GLN A 116 -6.81 21.12 -9.39
N GLN A 117 -6.26 22.34 -9.34
CA GLN A 117 -4.82 22.62 -9.59
C GLN A 117 -3.93 21.94 -8.52
N LYS A 118 -3.98 20.61 -8.46
CA LYS A 118 -3.28 19.77 -7.48
C LYS A 118 -2.81 18.50 -8.15
N TRP A 119 -1.80 17.92 -7.57
CA TRP A 119 -1.32 16.58 -7.91
C TRP A 119 -2.44 15.54 -7.77
N LEU A 120 -2.58 14.67 -8.77
CA LEU A 120 -3.49 13.53 -8.74
C LEU A 120 -2.74 12.29 -8.24
N THR A 121 -3.05 11.87 -7.02
CA THR A 121 -2.47 10.65 -6.45
C THR A 121 -3.10 9.40 -7.08
N ARG A 122 -2.38 8.27 -7.06
CA ARG A 122 -2.91 6.98 -7.51
C ARG A 122 -4.17 6.59 -6.73
N GLN A 123 -4.21 6.87 -5.43
CA GLN A 123 -5.38 6.57 -4.60
C GLN A 123 -6.61 7.37 -5.02
N GLN A 124 -6.45 8.68 -5.32
CA GLN A 124 -7.56 9.52 -5.81
C GLN A 124 -8.06 9.02 -7.16
N THR A 125 -7.15 8.67 -8.07
CA THR A 125 -7.47 8.14 -9.39
C THR A 125 -8.20 6.80 -9.28
N ALA A 126 -7.74 5.88 -8.43
CA ALA A 126 -8.40 4.60 -8.16
C ALA A 126 -9.80 4.82 -7.54
N GLY A 127 -9.95 5.76 -6.61
CA GLY A 127 -11.24 6.13 -6.04
C GLY A 127 -12.23 6.68 -7.08
N LEU A 128 -11.75 7.51 -7.99
CA LEU A 128 -12.55 8.03 -9.11
C LEU A 128 -12.93 6.89 -10.08
N GLN A 129 -12.00 6.00 -10.41
CA GLN A 129 -12.27 4.81 -11.22
C GLN A 129 -13.36 3.94 -10.62
N GLN A 130 -13.32 3.71 -9.31
CA GLN A 130 -14.36 2.95 -8.61
C GLN A 130 -15.72 3.63 -8.66
N LYS A 131 -15.79 4.95 -8.47
CA LYS A 131 -17.03 5.72 -8.60
C LYS A 131 -17.61 5.60 -10.00
N ILE A 132 -16.77 5.75 -11.02
CA ILE A 132 -17.18 5.63 -12.43
C ILE A 132 -17.69 4.21 -12.70
N ALA A 133 -16.99 3.17 -12.26
CA ALA A 133 -17.45 1.79 -12.42
C ALA A 133 -18.82 1.54 -11.76
N GLN A 134 -19.05 2.09 -10.58
CA GLN A 134 -20.35 2.03 -9.91
C GLN A 134 -21.45 2.77 -10.69
N ALA A 135 -21.16 3.97 -11.19
CA ALA A 135 -22.10 4.73 -12.02
C ALA A 135 -22.46 3.98 -13.30
N LEU A 136 -21.49 3.39 -13.99
CA LEU A 136 -21.70 2.58 -15.19
C LEU A 136 -22.50 1.29 -14.93
N THR A 137 -22.32 0.67 -13.76
CA THR A 137 -23.11 -0.51 -13.36
C THR A 137 -24.56 -0.15 -13.07
N ALA A 138 -24.83 1.07 -12.61
CA ALA A 138 -26.16 1.59 -12.33
C ALA A 138 -26.87 2.16 -13.57
N LEU A 139 -26.24 2.17 -14.74
CA LEU A 139 -26.86 2.69 -15.97
C LEU A 139 -28.14 1.90 -16.31
N PRO A 140 -29.21 2.60 -16.72
CA PRO A 140 -30.44 1.94 -17.12
C PRO A 140 -30.35 1.23 -18.48
N LEU A 141 -29.30 1.49 -19.25
CA LEU A 141 -29.00 0.87 -20.55
C LEU A 141 -27.73 0.03 -20.47
N PRO A 142 -27.64 -1.08 -21.22
CA PRO A 142 -26.40 -1.82 -21.38
C PRO A 142 -25.32 -0.92 -21.97
N VAL A 143 -24.11 -0.98 -21.40
CA VAL A 143 -22.94 -0.20 -21.87
C VAL A 143 -22.67 -0.43 -23.37
N ALA A 144 -22.84 -1.66 -23.85
CA ALA A 144 -22.65 -2.04 -25.27
C ALA A 144 -23.57 -1.29 -26.25
N ARG A 145 -24.66 -0.71 -25.74
CA ARG A 145 -25.64 0.00 -26.57
C ARG A 145 -25.57 1.51 -26.49
N LEU A 146 -24.69 2.07 -25.63
CA LEU A 146 -24.60 3.53 -25.43
C LEU A 146 -24.24 4.29 -26.72
N GLU A 147 -23.46 3.67 -27.62
CA GLU A 147 -23.11 4.30 -28.92
C GLU A 147 -24.25 4.37 -29.93
N GLU A 148 -25.34 3.61 -29.72
CA GLU A 148 -26.53 3.65 -30.59
C GLU A 148 -27.31 4.96 -30.44
N PHE A 149 -27.14 5.64 -29.29
CA PHE A 149 -27.92 6.87 -28.95
C PHE A 149 -27.05 8.10 -29.07
N ASP A 150 -27.48 9.06 -29.91
CA ASP A 150 -26.73 10.29 -30.19
C ASP A 150 -26.45 11.13 -28.92
N ASN A 151 -27.39 11.16 -27.98
CA ASN A 151 -27.24 11.84 -26.70
C ASN A 151 -26.25 11.18 -25.71
N CYS A 152 -25.90 9.92 -25.92
CA CYS A 152 -24.93 9.18 -25.08
C CYS A 152 -23.56 9.05 -25.74
N ARG A 153 -23.49 8.96 -27.06
CA ARG A 153 -22.33 8.56 -27.87
C ARG A 153 -21.06 9.31 -27.50
N ASP A 154 -21.10 10.64 -27.57
CA ASP A 154 -19.92 11.47 -27.37
C ASP A 154 -19.46 11.45 -25.90
N ALA A 155 -20.43 11.49 -24.98
CA ALA A 155 -20.11 11.38 -23.54
C ALA A 155 -19.51 10.00 -23.20
N TRP A 156 -20.07 8.92 -23.76
CA TRP A 156 -19.55 7.58 -23.56
C TRP A 156 -18.14 7.42 -24.11
N ARG A 157 -17.86 7.87 -25.33
CA ARG A 157 -16.52 7.82 -25.93
C ARG A 157 -15.47 8.54 -25.10
N LYS A 158 -15.81 9.71 -24.55
CA LYS A 158 -14.91 10.43 -23.63
C LYS A 158 -14.69 9.66 -22.34
N CYS A 159 -15.72 9.10 -21.73
CA CYS A 159 -15.59 8.23 -20.54
C CYS A 159 -14.73 7.01 -20.83
N GLN A 160 -14.97 6.34 -21.97
CA GLN A 160 -14.20 5.16 -22.39
C GLN A 160 -12.73 5.47 -22.65
N ALA A 161 -12.43 6.59 -23.32
CA ALA A 161 -11.07 7.05 -23.56
C ALA A 161 -10.32 7.30 -22.25
N TRP A 162 -10.99 7.91 -21.29
CA TRP A 162 -10.40 8.14 -19.96
C TRP A 162 -10.19 6.83 -19.19
N LEU A 163 -11.14 5.91 -19.21
CA LEU A 163 -11.06 4.60 -18.54
C LEU A 163 -10.03 3.67 -19.17
N SER A 164 -9.83 3.74 -20.49
CA SER A 164 -8.88 2.87 -21.19
C SER A 164 -7.42 3.19 -20.89
N ASP A 165 -7.11 4.43 -20.49
CA ASP A 165 -5.74 4.90 -20.25
C ASP A 165 -5.64 5.90 -19.09
N ILE A 166 -6.21 5.47 -17.96
CA ILE A 166 -6.34 6.29 -16.75
C ILE A 166 -4.97 6.71 -16.19
N GLU A 167 -3.99 5.83 -16.22
CA GLU A 167 -2.65 6.08 -15.71
C GLU A 167 -1.91 7.10 -16.59
N LYS A 168 -2.04 7.01 -17.90
CA LYS A 168 -1.47 8.00 -18.81
C LYS A 168 -2.10 9.38 -18.61
N SER A 169 -3.41 9.45 -18.41
CA SER A 169 -4.12 10.70 -18.13
C SER A 169 -3.63 11.32 -16.81
N ARG A 170 -3.47 10.51 -15.76
CA ARG A 170 -2.90 10.92 -14.48
C ARG A 170 -1.47 11.45 -14.63
N LEU A 171 -0.62 10.69 -15.31
CA LEU A 171 0.78 11.08 -15.54
C LEU A 171 0.89 12.38 -16.35
N ALA A 172 0.10 12.54 -17.41
CA ALA A 172 0.08 13.78 -18.21
C ALA A 172 -0.37 14.99 -17.38
N HIS A 173 -1.42 14.83 -16.56
CA HIS A 173 -1.87 15.87 -15.63
C HIS A 173 -0.77 16.25 -14.63
N ASN A 174 -0.15 15.26 -13.96
CA ASN A 174 0.88 15.49 -12.97
C ASN A 174 2.14 16.11 -13.58
N GLN A 175 2.49 15.73 -14.81
CA GLN A 175 3.61 16.35 -15.53
C GLN A 175 3.32 17.84 -15.81
N ALA A 176 2.16 18.16 -16.36
CA ALA A 176 1.78 19.55 -16.65
C ALA A 176 1.73 20.38 -15.36
N TRP A 177 1.16 19.84 -14.29
CA TRP A 177 1.15 20.47 -12.97
C TRP A 177 2.56 20.70 -12.42
N THR A 178 3.46 19.70 -12.53
CA THR A 178 4.84 19.82 -12.11
C THR A 178 5.55 20.96 -12.83
N GLU A 179 5.45 21.02 -14.15
CA GLU A 179 6.07 22.07 -14.96
C GLU A 179 5.55 23.46 -14.60
N ALA A 180 4.25 23.59 -14.36
CA ALA A 180 3.63 24.82 -13.88
C ALA A 180 4.20 25.24 -12.50
N MET A 181 4.30 24.31 -11.56
CA MET A 181 4.84 24.58 -10.21
C MET A 181 6.34 24.93 -10.25
N LEU A 182 7.13 24.24 -11.05
CA LEU A 182 8.56 24.55 -11.22
C LEU A 182 8.76 25.96 -11.81
N THR A 183 7.89 26.39 -12.70
CA THR A 183 7.93 27.74 -13.27
C THR A 183 7.46 28.78 -12.26
N GLN A 184 6.33 28.54 -11.60
CA GLN A 184 5.74 29.50 -10.64
C GLN A 184 6.64 29.75 -9.43
N TYR A 185 7.34 28.71 -8.96
CA TYR A 185 8.18 28.75 -7.76
C TYR A 185 9.68 28.65 -8.08
N ALA A 186 10.13 29.11 -9.25
CA ALA A 186 11.52 29.05 -9.69
C ALA A 186 12.48 29.69 -8.67
N ASP A 187 12.10 30.82 -8.08
CA ASP A 187 12.90 31.51 -7.05
C ASP A 187 13.05 30.65 -5.78
N PHE A 188 11.99 29.97 -5.37
CA PHE A 188 12.06 29.05 -4.23
C PHE A 188 13.09 27.95 -4.49
N PHE A 189 13.04 27.26 -5.63
CA PHE A 189 13.98 26.17 -5.94
C PHE A 189 15.42 26.63 -6.12
N SER A 190 15.64 27.91 -6.45
CA SER A 190 16.96 28.49 -6.56
C SER A 190 17.57 28.93 -5.24
N THR A 191 16.76 29.16 -4.20
CA THR A 191 17.18 29.80 -2.94
C THR A 191 16.97 28.96 -1.68
N VAL A 192 16.10 27.92 -1.72
CA VAL A 192 15.73 27.12 -0.55
C VAL A 192 16.92 26.39 0.09
N GLU A 193 17.97 26.14 -0.68
CA GLU A 193 19.22 25.52 -0.23
C GLU A 193 20.44 26.39 -0.56
N SER A 194 21.63 25.98 -0.10
CA SER A 194 22.90 26.69 -0.38
C SER A 194 23.27 26.73 -1.87
N SER A 195 22.74 25.79 -2.63
CA SER A 195 22.86 25.71 -4.08
C SER A 195 21.50 25.44 -4.70
N PRO A 196 21.21 25.96 -5.88
CA PRO A 196 19.95 25.68 -6.57
C PRO A 196 19.68 24.18 -6.68
N LEU A 197 18.43 23.78 -6.47
CA LEU A 197 18.04 22.39 -6.71
C LEU A 197 18.14 22.08 -8.20
N ASN A 198 18.68 20.90 -8.51
CA ASN A 198 18.65 20.44 -9.89
C ASN A 198 17.22 20.03 -10.31
N PRO A 199 16.92 19.88 -11.62
CA PRO A 199 15.57 19.57 -12.09
C PRO A 199 14.97 18.29 -11.50
N ALA A 200 15.78 17.25 -11.24
CA ALA A 200 15.30 16.00 -10.65
C ALA A 200 14.92 16.19 -9.18
N GLN A 201 15.75 16.88 -8.42
CA GLN A 201 15.46 17.25 -7.03
C GLN A 201 14.20 18.10 -6.91
N ALA A 202 14.07 19.14 -7.74
CA ALA A 202 12.89 19.99 -7.74
C ALA A 202 11.60 19.23 -8.09
N ARG A 203 11.64 18.32 -9.07
CA ARG A 203 10.52 17.42 -9.39
C ARG A 203 10.15 16.50 -8.23
N ALA A 204 11.15 15.94 -7.54
CA ALA A 204 10.88 15.12 -6.35
C ALA A 204 10.22 15.94 -5.25
N VAL A 205 10.66 17.19 -5.04
CA VAL A 205 10.08 18.10 -4.02
C VAL A 205 8.60 18.40 -4.30
N VAL A 206 8.20 18.63 -5.54
CA VAL A 206 6.79 18.93 -5.88
C VAL A 206 5.92 17.71 -5.98
N ASN A 207 6.46 16.51 -6.07
CA ASN A 207 5.66 15.28 -6.19
C ASN A 207 4.69 15.14 -5.01
N GLY A 208 3.41 15.07 -5.32
CA GLY A 208 2.31 15.05 -4.36
C GLY A 208 1.81 13.66 -4.01
N GLU A 209 2.52 12.57 -4.39
CA GLU A 209 2.10 11.22 -4.03
C GLU A 209 2.05 11.00 -2.52
N GLN A 210 1.11 10.16 -2.10
CA GLN A 210 0.91 9.87 -0.68
C GLN A 210 2.04 9.03 -0.09
N SER A 211 2.70 8.22 -0.90
CA SER A 211 3.90 7.44 -0.55
C SER A 211 4.94 7.62 -1.64
N LEU A 212 6.02 8.33 -1.35
CA LEU A 212 7.11 8.58 -2.29
C LEU A 212 8.43 8.10 -1.69
N LEU A 213 9.16 7.31 -2.46
CA LEU A 213 10.55 6.96 -2.19
C LEU A 213 11.44 7.61 -3.25
N VAL A 214 12.30 8.51 -2.79
CA VAL A 214 13.33 9.15 -3.61
C VAL A 214 14.63 8.40 -3.43
N LEU A 215 15.16 7.83 -4.51
CA LEU A 215 16.45 7.16 -4.51
C LEU A 215 17.51 8.08 -5.08
N ALA A 216 18.60 8.23 -4.34
CA ALA A 216 19.63 9.15 -4.69
C ALA A 216 20.99 8.69 -4.12
N GLY A 217 22.03 8.68 -4.95
CA GLY A 217 23.37 8.25 -4.56
C GLY A 217 24.04 9.13 -3.51
N ALA A 218 25.21 8.70 -3.05
CA ALA A 218 26.01 9.48 -2.11
C ALA A 218 26.36 10.87 -2.67
N GLY A 219 26.18 11.90 -1.84
CA GLY A 219 26.49 13.28 -2.23
C GLY A 219 25.50 13.93 -3.21
N SER A 220 24.41 13.27 -3.57
CA SER A 220 23.38 13.78 -4.49
C SER A 220 22.45 14.84 -3.87
N GLY A 221 22.64 15.18 -2.60
CA GLY A 221 21.82 16.18 -1.90
C GLY A 221 20.51 15.63 -1.32
N LYS A 222 20.47 14.35 -0.89
CA LYS A 222 19.31 13.72 -0.24
C LYS A 222 18.68 14.58 0.85
N THR A 223 19.49 15.04 1.81
CA THR A 223 19.02 15.90 2.91
C THR A 223 18.52 17.25 2.40
N SER A 224 19.11 17.79 1.32
CA SER A 224 18.62 19.03 0.68
C SER A 224 17.21 18.87 0.13
N VAL A 225 16.90 17.72 -0.47
CA VAL A 225 15.54 17.40 -0.98
C VAL A 225 14.54 17.33 0.17
N LEU A 226 14.91 16.76 1.34
CA LEU A 226 14.03 16.71 2.51
C LEU A 226 13.75 18.11 3.09
N VAL A 227 14.78 18.94 3.26
CA VAL A 227 14.62 20.32 3.74
C VAL A 227 13.79 21.13 2.75
N ALA A 228 14.08 21.00 1.46
CA ALA A 228 13.28 21.66 0.42
C ALA A 228 11.83 21.17 0.39
N ARG A 229 11.57 19.88 0.63
CA ARG A 229 10.19 19.35 0.75
C ARG A 229 9.45 19.97 1.92
N ALA A 230 10.08 20.08 3.10
CA ALA A 230 9.49 20.77 4.25
C ALA A 230 9.19 22.24 3.92
N GLY A 231 10.15 22.94 3.31
CA GLY A 231 9.97 24.32 2.85
C GLY A 231 8.84 24.47 1.82
N TRP A 232 8.72 23.54 0.86
CA TRP A 232 7.65 23.50 -0.12
C TRP A 232 6.27 23.41 0.54
N LEU A 233 6.09 22.49 1.48
CA LEU A 233 4.83 22.30 2.20
C LEU A 233 4.40 23.56 2.96
N LEU A 234 5.37 24.29 3.55
CA LEU A 234 5.10 25.57 4.22
C LEU A 234 4.77 26.68 3.21
N THR A 235 5.57 26.81 2.16
CA THR A 235 5.45 27.90 1.17
C THR A 235 4.15 27.82 0.39
N THR A 236 3.70 26.59 0.07
CA THR A 236 2.43 26.35 -0.64
C THR A 236 1.22 26.36 0.29
N GLY A 237 1.41 26.40 1.61
CA GLY A 237 0.34 26.30 2.59
C GLY A 237 -0.32 24.92 2.68
N GLU A 238 0.32 23.87 2.12
CA GLU A 238 -0.16 22.48 2.22
C GLU A 238 -0.10 21.95 3.65
N ALA A 239 0.87 22.46 4.45
CA ALA A 239 1.00 22.14 5.86
C ALA A 239 1.50 23.34 6.67
N VAL A 240 1.17 23.33 7.96
CA VAL A 240 1.83 24.16 8.97
C VAL A 240 2.91 23.32 9.68
N ALA A 241 3.83 23.99 10.36
CA ALA A 241 5.04 23.39 10.91
C ALA A 241 4.78 22.17 11.81
N ASP A 242 3.78 22.23 12.69
CA ASP A 242 3.39 21.15 13.61
C ASP A 242 2.81 19.92 12.91
N GLN A 243 2.42 20.03 11.63
CA GLN A 243 1.92 18.92 10.80
C GLN A 243 3.04 18.19 10.04
N ILE A 244 4.29 18.64 10.16
CA ILE A 244 5.44 18.06 9.47
C ILE A 244 6.33 17.33 10.49
N LEU A 245 6.56 16.03 10.28
CA LEU A 245 7.47 15.22 11.06
C LEU A 245 8.70 14.88 10.20
N LEU A 246 9.88 15.30 10.66
CA LEU A 246 11.16 14.91 10.08
C LEU A 246 11.82 13.84 10.92
N LEU A 247 12.29 12.77 10.29
CA LEU A 247 12.92 11.64 10.95
C LEU A 247 14.32 11.38 10.41
N ALA A 248 15.28 11.31 11.31
CA ALA A 248 16.66 10.92 11.05
C ALA A 248 17.02 9.67 11.85
N PHE A 249 18.03 8.91 11.39
CA PHE A 249 18.44 7.67 12.05
C PHE A 249 19.30 7.87 13.29
N GLY A 250 20.04 8.94 13.35
CA GLY A 250 20.96 9.24 14.46
C GLY A 250 20.76 10.63 15.03
N ARG A 251 21.20 10.82 16.28
CA ARG A 251 21.13 12.13 16.97
C ARG A 251 21.89 13.24 16.22
N LYS A 252 23.09 12.91 15.71
CA LYS A 252 23.91 13.85 14.97
C LYS A 252 23.23 14.29 13.67
N ALA A 253 22.67 13.32 12.92
CA ALA A 253 21.93 13.62 11.69
C ALA A 253 20.67 14.45 11.97
N ALA A 254 19.94 14.17 13.06
CA ALA A 254 18.79 14.98 13.47
C ALA A 254 19.20 16.43 13.80
N GLN A 255 20.30 16.60 14.53
CA GLN A 255 20.82 17.92 14.88
C GLN A 255 21.27 18.70 13.63
N GLU A 256 22.05 18.09 12.74
CA GLU A 256 22.47 18.70 11.48
C GLU A 256 21.28 19.12 10.61
N MET A 257 20.20 18.31 10.62
CA MET A 257 18.96 18.63 9.92
C MET A 257 18.22 19.81 10.58
N ASP A 258 18.13 19.86 11.90
CA ASP A 258 17.55 20.99 12.64
C ASP A 258 18.28 22.30 12.35
N GLU A 259 19.61 22.31 12.44
CA GLU A 259 20.45 23.48 12.12
C GLU A 259 20.19 23.97 10.69
N ARG A 260 20.05 23.04 9.75
CA ARG A 260 19.79 23.33 8.34
C ARG A 260 18.38 23.90 8.12
N ILE A 261 17.36 23.34 8.77
CA ILE A 261 15.98 23.84 8.71
C ILE A 261 15.93 25.27 9.24
N GLN A 262 16.51 25.53 10.41
CA GLN A 262 16.55 26.86 11.01
C GLN A 262 17.25 27.88 10.09
N ALA A 263 18.38 27.48 9.50
CA ALA A 263 19.15 28.36 8.60
C ALA A 263 18.43 28.62 7.27
N ARG A 264 17.67 27.67 6.73
CA ARG A 264 17.07 27.75 5.39
C ARG A 264 15.62 28.18 5.39
N LEU A 265 14.84 27.68 6.34
CA LEU A 265 13.40 27.94 6.41
C LEU A 265 13.04 29.02 7.43
N HIS A 266 14.04 29.51 8.18
CA HIS A 266 13.87 30.56 9.20
C HIS A 266 12.78 30.25 10.23
N THR A 267 12.57 28.96 10.54
CA THR A 267 11.59 28.48 11.52
C THR A 267 12.24 27.58 12.56
N GLN A 268 11.73 27.68 13.79
CA GLN A 268 12.10 26.76 14.89
C GLN A 268 10.98 25.79 15.22
N ASP A 269 9.84 25.90 14.54
CA ASP A 269 8.65 25.12 14.84
C ASP A 269 8.70 23.70 14.23
N ILE A 270 9.59 23.47 13.26
CA ILE A 270 9.88 22.15 12.72
C ILE A 270 11.17 21.64 13.36
N SER A 271 11.13 20.45 13.94
CA SER A 271 12.32 19.79 14.46
C SER A 271 12.46 18.36 13.94
N ALA A 272 13.70 18.01 13.59
CA ALA A 272 14.01 16.63 13.24
C ALA A 272 14.11 15.77 14.50
N ARG A 273 13.55 14.57 14.43
CA ARG A 273 13.55 13.60 15.52
C ARG A 273 14.24 12.31 15.10
N THR A 274 14.81 11.61 16.06
CA THR A 274 15.16 10.20 15.83
C THR A 274 13.92 9.34 16.10
N PHE A 275 13.88 8.12 15.56
CA PHE A 275 12.80 7.17 15.84
C PHE A 275 12.59 6.92 17.34
N HIS A 276 13.69 6.89 18.11
CA HIS A 276 13.62 6.71 19.56
C HIS A 276 13.08 7.94 20.29
N SER A 277 13.49 9.15 19.89
CA SER A 277 12.95 10.40 20.48
C SER A 277 11.49 10.60 20.13
N LEU A 278 11.06 10.19 18.93
CA LEU A 278 9.66 10.14 18.54
C LEU A 278 8.87 9.15 19.40
N ALA A 279 9.37 7.92 19.56
CA ALA A 279 8.72 6.91 20.40
C ALA A 279 8.56 7.40 21.85
N LEU A 280 9.61 8.01 22.40
CA LEU A 280 9.56 8.59 23.75
C LEU A 280 8.50 9.71 23.85
N HIS A 281 8.44 10.60 22.86
CA HIS A 281 7.43 11.66 22.80
C HIS A 281 6.01 11.10 22.78
N ILE A 282 5.73 10.10 21.95
CA ILE A 282 4.42 9.44 21.88
C ILE A 282 4.06 8.83 23.24
N ILE A 283 5.02 8.17 23.90
CA ILE A 283 4.79 7.56 25.22
C ILE A 283 4.52 8.63 26.31
N GLN A 284 5.28 9.71 26.30
CA GLN A 284 5.11 10.82 27.26
C GLN A 284 3.71 11.46 27.17
N GLN A 285 3.18 11.57 25.94
CA GLN A 285 1.86 12.16 25.74
C GLN A 285 0.72 11.14 25.94
N GLY A 286 0.94 9.87 25.60
CA GLY A 286 -0.10 8.83 25.59
C GLY A 286 -0.14 7.94 26.83
N SER A 287 0.80 8.11 27.79
CA SER A 287 0.90 7.27 29.00
C SER A 287 1.21 8.06 30.24
N LYS A 288 0.58 7.68 31.37
CA LYS A 288 0.88 8.26 32.68
C LYS A 288 2.28 7.85 33.22
N LYS A 289 2.84 6.75 32.72
CA LYS A 289 4.14 6.21 33.15
C LYS A 289 5.09 6.19 31.96
N VAL A 290 6.16 6.96 32.07
CA VAL A 290 7.24 6.98 31.06
C VAL A 290 8.27 5.91 31.46
N PRO A 291 8.60 4.96 30.58
CA PRO A 291 9.61 3.96 30.88
C PRO A 291 11.02 4.57 30.95
N VAL A 292 11.85 3.99 31.78
CA VAL A 292 13.27 4.30 31.83
C VAL A 292 14.00 3.45 30.78
N VAL A 293 14.85 4.05 29.97
CA VAL A 293 15.70 3.31 29.03
C VAL A 293 16.85 2.70 29.83
N SER A 294 17.10 1.41 29.64
CA SER A 294 18.17 0.69 30.33
C SER A 294 19.54 1.31 30.07
N LYS A 295 20.35 1.43 31.11
CA LYS A 295 21.76 1.87 31.02
C LYS A 295 22.58 0.96 30.11
N LEU A 296 22.22 -0.31 30.03
CA LEU A 296 22.87 -1.31 29.17
C LEU A 296 22.81 -0.92 27.67
N GLU A 297 21.87 -0.10 27.22
CA GLU A 297 21.80 0.33 25.82
C GLU A 297 23.01 1.17 25.38
N ASN A 298 23.58 1.93 26.30
CA ASN A 298 24.75 2.78 26.04
C ASN A 298 26.06 2.19 26.56
N ASP A 299 26.04 1.03 27.22
CA ASP A 299 27.21 0.37 27.80
C ASP A 299 27.48 -1.00 27.13
N ALA A 300 28.28 -0.97 26.07
CA ALA A 300 28.65 -2.17 25.33
C ALA A 300 29.44 -3.18 26.18
N GLN A 301 30.25 -2.69 27.13
CA GLN A 301 31.05 -3.59 27.99
C GLN A 301 30.14 -4.33 28.97
N ALA A 302 29.20 -3.64 29.60
CA ALA A 302 28.22 -4.27 30.48
C ALA A 302 27.33 -5.28 29.74
N ARG A 303 26.90 -4.97 28.50
CA ARG A 303 26.14 -5.91 27.67
C ARG A 303 26.96 -7.18 27.36
N GLN A 304 28.20 -6.99 26.91
CA GLN A 304 29.09 -8.12 26.60
C GLN A 304 29.33 -9.01 27.82
N ALA A 305 29.55 -8.40 28.98
CA ALA A 305 29.74 -9.14 30.26
C ALA A 305 28.47 -9.95 30.62
N LEU A 306 27.27 -9.36 30.46
CA LEU A 306 26.00 -10.03 30.66
C LEU A 306 25.86 -11.27 29.75
N PHE A 307 26.17 -11.13 28.47
CA PHE A 307 26.03 -12.21 27.50
C PHE A 307 27.12 -13.32 27.71
N ILE A 308 28.35 -12.94 28.03
CA ILE A 308 29.40 -13.87 28.38
C ILE A 308 29.01 -14.68 29.63
N LYS A 309 28.46 -14.05 30.65
CA LYS A 309 27.97 -14.75 31.85
C LYS A 309 26.89 -15.77 31.49
N ALA A 310 25.90 -15.40 30.67
CA ALA A 310 24.84 -16.31 30.23
C ALA A 310 25.37 -17.45 29.36
N TRP A 311 26.34 -17.19 28.49
CA TRP A 311 27.01 -18.19 27.68
C TRP A 311 27.81 -19.19 28.53
N ARG A 312 28.60 -18.71 29.50
CA ARG A 312 29.34 -19.55 30.44
C ARG A 312 28.42 -20.47 31.25
N GLN A 313 27.34 -19.90 31.75
CA GLN A 313 26.32 -20.67 32.49
C GLN A 313 25.72 -21.78 31.62
N GLN A 314 25.30 -21.45 30.38
CA GLN A 314 24.76 -22.42 29.46
C GLN A 314 25.71 -23.57 29.16
N CYS A 315 26.99 -23.28 28.92
CA CYS A 315 27.99 -24.29 28.62
C CYS A 315 28.34 -25.18 29.84
N SER A 316 28.36 -24.60 31.03
CA SER A 316 28.66 -25.36 32.26
C SER A 316 27.49 -26.27 32.67
N GLU A 317 26.26 -25.85 32.48
CA GLU A 317 25.07 -26.59 32.89
C GLU A 317 24.67 -27.69 31.89
N LYS A 318 24.92 -27.48 30.59
CA LYS A 318 24.37 -28.32 29.51
C LYS A 318 25.44 -28.77 28.52
N LYS A 319 25.95 -29.98 28.69
CA LYS A 319 26.99 -30.58 27.80
C LYS A 319 26.62 -30.52 26.32
N ALA A 320 25.34 -30.75 25.97
CA ALA A 320 24.90 -30.68 24.59
C ALA A 320 25.00 -29.26 24.00
N GLN A 321 24.77 -28.22 24.83
CA GLN A 321 24.92 -26.83 24.41
C GLN A 321 26.40 -26.47 24.27
N ALA A 322 27.24 -26.90 25.20
CA ALA A 322 28.70 -26.72 25.10
C ALA A 322 29.24 -27.35 23.80
N LYS A 323 28.79 -28.58 23.48
CA LYS A 323 29.17 -29.24 22.21
C LYS A 323 28.68 -28.41 20.97
N GLY A 324 27.46 -27.90 21.00
CA GLY A 324 26.94 -27.07 19.91
C GLY A 324 27.73 -25.77 19.75
N TRP A 325 28.14 -25.13 20.87
CA TRP A 325 28.99 -23.94 20.83
C TRP A 325 30.38 -24.23 20.28
N ARG A 326 31.03 -25.31 20.72
CA ARG A 326 32.33 -25.75 20.21
C ARG A 326 32.25 -25.94 18.69
N GLN A 327 31.28 -26.73 18.24
CA GLN A 327 31.09 -27.00 16.82
C GLN A 327 30.90 -25.71 16.02
N TRP A 328 30.10 -24.78 16.51
CA TRP A 328 29.89 -23.52 15.82
C TRP A 328 31.15 -22.65 15.74
N LEU A 329 31.91 -22.58 16.86
CA LEU A 329 33.14 -21.78 16.91
C LEU A 329 34.21 -22.36 16.01
N GLU A 330 34.41 -23.69 15.99
CA GLU A 330 35.40 -24.37 15.17
C GLU A 330 35.02 -24.47 13.70
N GLU A 331 33.83 -24.99 13.38
CA GLU A 331 33.45 -25.32 11.99
C GLU A 331 32.98 -24.11 11.20
N GLU A 332 32.27 -23.18 11.84
CA GLU A 332 31.66 -22.06 11.08
C GLU A 332 32.42 -20.75 11.24
N LEU A 333 33.03 -20.49 12.39
CA LEU A 333 33.84 -19.29 12.63
C LEU A 333 35.33 -19.54 12.41
N ASN A 334 35.73 -20.79 12.22
CA ASN A 334 37.11 -21.21 12.06
C ASN A 334 38.03 -20.68 13.20
N TRP A 335 37.55 -20.84 14.44
CA TRP A 335 38.28 -20.40 15.63
C TRP A 335 38.93 -21.60 16.31
N GLU A 336 40.15 -21.39 16.80
CA GLU A 336 40.79 -22.34 17.74
C GLU A 336 40.06 -22.28 19.07
N VAL A 337 39.55 -23.45 19.51
CA VAL A 337 38.80 -23.57 20.77
C VAL A 337 39.60 -24.44 21.71
N PRO A 338 39.99 -23.95 22.92
CA PRO A 338 40.71 -24.72 23.89
C PRO A 338 40.05 -26.05 24.26
N GLU A 339 40.81 -27.06 24.54
CA GLU A 339 40.26 -28.33 25.01
C GLU A 339 39.58 -28.19 26.38
N GLY A 340 38.69 -29.11 26.72
CA GLY A 340 37.98 -29.14 27.99
C GLY A 340 36.96 -28.01 28.15
N SER A 341 37.04 -27.31 29.29
CA SER A 341 36.07 -26.23 29.64
C SER A 341 36.39 -24.90 28.95
N PHE A 342 36.39 -24.89 27.64
CA PHE A 342 36.73 -23.72 26.78
C PHE A 342 36.01 -22.44 27.15
N TRP A 343 34.81 -22.51 27.73
CA TRP A 343 34.04 -21.35 28.18
C TRP A 343 34.67 -20.59 29.35
N GLN A 344 35.71 -21.16 29.99
CA GLN A 344 36.49 -20.50 31.02
C GLN A 344 37.65 -19.68 30.45
N ASP A 345 38.02 -19.87 29.18
CA ASP A 345 39.08 -19.12 28.53
C ASP A 345 38.70 -17.64 28.35
N GLU A 346 39.49 -16.75 28.95
CA GLU A 346 39.23 -15.31 28.95
C GLU A 346 39.45 -14.66 27.58
N LYS A 347 40.39 -15.15 26.76
CA LYS A 347 40.68 -14.61 25.45
C LYS A 347 39.53 -14.96 24.50
N LEU A 348 39.08 -16.20 24.54
CA LEU A 348 37.91 -16.63 23.76
C LEU A 348 36.64 -15.88 24.17
N ALA A 349 36.40 -15.74 25.48
CA ALA A 349 35.23 -15.01 26.00
C ALA A 349 35.19 -13.54 25.53
N ARG A 350 36.31 -12.82 25.62
CA ARG A 350 36.39 -11.42 25.12
C ARG A 350 36.15 -11.34 23.62
N ARG A 351 36.75 -12.24 22.83
CA ARG A 351 36.55 -12.30 21.38
C ARG A 351 35.09 -12.60 21.02
N LEU A 352 34.44 -13.47 21.80
CA LEU A 352 33.07 -13.86 21.61
C LEU A 352 32.09 -12.76 22.05
N GLY A 353 32.38 -11.99 23.08
CA GLY A 353 31.50 -11.00 23.68
C GLY A 353 30.95 -9.97 22.69
N SER A 354 31.81 -9.40 21.83
CA SER A 354 31.40 -8.46 20.81
C SER A 354 30.48 -9.07 19.72
N ARG A 355 30.68 -10.38 19.42
CA ARG A 355 29.81 -11.10 18.50
C ARG A 355 28.47 -11.44 19.13
N LEU A 356 28.45 -11.87 20.38
CA LEU A 356 27.22 -12.09 21.13
C LEU A 356 26.36 -10.81 21.19
N ASP A 357 27.00 -9.68 21.50
CA ASP A 357 26.32 -8.38 21.52
C ASP A 357 25.67 -8.06 20.18
N ARG A 358 26.40 -8.24 19.08
CA ARG A 358 25.87 -8.02 17.73
C ARG A 358 24.71 -8.96 17.40
N TRP A 359 24.85 -10.27 17.64
CA TRP A 359 23.83 -11.25 17.31
C TRP A 359 22.56 -11.08 18.14
N VAL A 360 22.71 -10.85 19.45
CA VAL A 360 21.55 -10.57 20.33
C VAL A 360 20.87 -9.28 19.94
N SER A 361 21.62 -8.24 19.52
CA SER A 361 21.05 -7.00 19.02
C SER A 361 20.21 -7.23 17.76
N LEU A 362 20.68 -8.03 16.80
CA LEU A 362 19.90 -8.40 15.61
C LEU A 362 18.62 -9.16 15.96
N MET A 363 18.68 -10.11 16.90
CA MET A 363 17.51 -10.84 17.37
C MET A 363 16.47 -9.93 18.04
N ARG A 364 16.92 -8.93 18.81
CA ARG A 364 16.05 -7.91 19.44
C ARG A 364 15.37 -7.04 18.40
N MET A 365 16.11 -6.60 17.38
CA MET A 365 15.57 -5.77 16.30
C MET A 365 14.55 -6.50 15.43
N HIS A 366 14.67 -7.82 15.29
CA HIS A 366 13.67 -8.63 14.60
C HIS A 366 12.32 -8.61 15.35
N GLY A 367 12.33 -8.57 16.67
CA GLY A 367 11.15 -8.39 17.54
C GLY A 367 10.20 -9.58 17.63
N GLY A 368 10.40 -10.62 16.82
CA GLY A 368 9.55 -11.81 16.76
C GLY A 368 9.97 -12.95 17.71
N SER A 369 9.20 -14.02 17.71
CA SER A 369 9.53 -15.28 18.35
C SER A 369 10.72 -15.97 17.67
N GLN A 370 11.32 -16.96 18.34
CA GLN A 370 12.40 -17.76 17.73
C GLN A 370 11.92 -18.53 16.48
N ALA A 371 10.65 -18.93 16.44
CA ALA A 371 10.04 -19.57 15.28
C ALA A 371 9.97 -18.62 14.10
N GLU A 372 9.40 -17.42 14.28
CA GLU A 372 9.30 -16.39 13.25
C GLU A 372 10.67 -15.97 12.73
N MET A 373 11.66 -15.80 13.61
CA MET A 373 13.05 -15.54 13.21
C MET A 373 13.60 -16.66 12.32
N THR A 374 13.31 -17.91 12.65
CA THR A 374 13.78 -19.07 11.89
C THR A 374 13.09 -19.14 10.52
N GLU A 375 11.79 -18.88 10.47
CA GLU A 375 11.00 -18.89 9.23
C GLU A 375 11.41 -17.77 8.27
N SER A 376 11.85 -16.63 8.79
CA SER A 376 12.34 -15.51 7.97
C SER A 376 13.65 -15.78 7.26
N ALA A 377 14.39 -16.82 7.66
CA ALA A 377 15.65 -17.20 7.02
C ALA A 377 15.41 -17.92 5.68
N PRO A 378 16.27 -17.69 4.66
CA PRO A 378 16.25 -18.45 3.41
C PRO A 378 16.26 -19.96 3.67
N GLU A 379 15.50 -20.72 2.87
CA GLU A 379 15.33 -22.16 3.05
C GLU A 379 16.66 -22.93 3.11
N SER A 380 17.60 -22.53 2.27
CA SER A 380 18.94 -23.13 2.17
C SER A 380 19.76 -23.09 3.46
N ILE A 381 19.52 -22.11 4.35
CA ILE A 381 20.26 -21.94 5.60
C ILE A 381 19.39 -22.10 6.86
N ARG A 382 18.08 -22.30 6.70
CA ARG A 382 17.10 -22.29 7.79
C ARG A 382 17.43 -23.27 8.91
N ALA A 383 17.87 -24.48 8.57
CA ALA A 383 18.23 -25.50 9.57
C ALA A 383 19.45 -25.08 10.42
N VAL A 384 20.47 -24.52 9.79
CA VAL A 384 21.67 -24.01 10.48
C VAL A 384 21.31 -22.79 11.32
N PHE A 385 20.55 -21.88 10.76
CA PHE A 385 20.08 -20.66 11.43
C PHE A 385 19.24 -20.99 12.67
N SER A 386 18.33 -21.98 12.60
CA SER A 386 17.53 -22.45 13.74
C SER A 386 18.40 -22.93 14.90
N LYS A 387 19.47 -23.68 14.61
CA LYS A 387 20.42 -24.13 15.65
C LYS A 387 21.09 -22.93 16.32
N ARG A 388 21.51 -21.93 15.56
CA ARG A 388 22.16 -20.71 16.09
C ARG A 388 21.21 -19.89 16.95
N VAL A 389 19.97 -19.70 16.51
CA VAL A 389 18.93 -18.99 17.29
C VAL A 389 18.70 -19.68 18.64
N LYS A 390 18.66 -21.02 18.67
CA LYS A 390 18.52 -21.80 19.90
C LYS A 390 19.72 -21.65 20.85
N LEU A 391 20.96 -21.58 20.31
CA LEU A 391 22.15 -21.32 21.11
C LEU A 391 22.16 -19.91 21.72
N MET A 392 21.62 -18.91 21.00
CA MET A 392 21.54 -17.51 21.45
C MET A 392 20.39 -17.25 22.43
N ALA A 393 19.40 -18.12 22.51
CA ALA A 393 18.20 -17.90 23.32
C ALA A 393 18.49 -17.57 24.81
N PRO A 394 19.46 -18.18 25.49
CA PRO A 394 19.80 -17.84 26.89
C PRO A 394 20.30 -16.39 27.03
N MET A 395 21.07 -15.88 26.07
CA MET A 395 21.55 -14.48 26.08
C MET A 395 20.41 -13.52 25.92
N LEU A 396 19.46 -13.80 25.02
CA LEU A 396 18.24 -13.01 24.86
C LEU A 396 17.37 -13.06 26.12
N LYS A 397 17.30 -14.21 26.79
CA LYS A 397 16.62 -14.36 28.09
C LYS A 397 17.33 -13.54 29.18
N ALA A 398 18.65 -13.59 29.27
CA ALA A 398 19.43 -12.79 30.21
C ALA A 398 19.19 -11.29 30.00
N TRP A 399 19.16 -10.82 28.75
CA TRP A 399 18.79 -9.46 28.41
C TRP A 399 17.41 -9.07 28.95
N LYS A 400 16.38 -9.87 28.64
CA LYS A 400 15.00 -9.61 29.11
C LYS A 400 14.90 -9.60 30.63
N THR A 401 15.67 -10.48 31.31
CA THR A 401 15.74 -10.51 32.77
C THR A 401 16.38 -9.25 33.33
N ALA A 402 17.52 -8.81 32.77
CA ALA A 402 18.19 -7.58 33.19
C ALA A 402 17.29 -6.34 33.03
N LEU A 403 16.55 -6.22 31.91
CA LEU A 403 15.57 -5.14 31.73
C LEU A 403 14.47 -5.16 32.79
N LYS A 404 13.98 -6.36 33.13
CA LYS A 404 12.95 -6.52 34.15
C LYS A 404 13.46 -6.14 35.54
N ASP A 405 14.68 -6.54 35.88
CA ASP A 405 15.32 -6.24 37.17
C ASP A 405 15.59 -4.74 37.31
N GLU A 406 15.96 -4.07 36.23
CA GLU A 406 16.11 -2.61 36.19
C GLU A 406 14.76 -1.85 36.11
N ASN A 407 13.64 -2.55 35.94
CA ASN A 407 12.33 -1.95 35.59
C ASN A 407 12.45 -0.96 34.41
N ALA A 408 13.22 -1.33 33.40
CA ALA A 408 13.59 -0.53 32.26
C ALA A 408 13.16 -1.20 30.94
N VAL A 409 13.23 -0.43 29.86
CA VAL A 409 13.00 -0.91 28.48
C VAL A 409 14.26 -0.69 27.65
N ASP A 410 14.40 -1.46 26.60
CA ASP A 410 15.38 -1.22 25.57
C ASP A 410 14.80 -0.33 24.45
N PHE A 411 15.64 0.06 23.48
CA PHE A 411 15.19 0.87 22.35
C PHE A 411 14.12 0.19 21.51
N SER A 412 14.16 -1.13 21.36
CA SER A 412 13.13 -1.90 20.67
C SER A 412 11.81 -1.90 21.43
N GLY A 413 11.87 -2.09 22.75
CA GLY A 413 10.70 -2.01 23.63
C GLY A 413 10.07 -0.62 23.67
N LEU A 414 10.89 0.44 23.57
CA LEU A 414 10.40 1.81 23.47
C LEU A 414 9.55 2.02 22.21
N ILE A 415 10.04 1.60 21.05
CA ILE A 415 9.29 1.69 19.78
C ILE A 415 8.01 0.85 19.86
N HIS A 416 8.08 -0.37 20.39
CA HIS A 416 6.93 -1.24 20.54
C HIS A 416 5.83 -0.64 21.44
N GLN A 417 6.21 -0.02 22.55
CA GLN A 417 5.26 0.67 23.42
C GLN A 417 4.60 1.87 22.73
N ALA A 418 5.35 2.63 21.94
CA ALA A 418 4.80 3.73 21.15
C ALA A 418 3.76 3.24 20.14
N ILE A 419 4.03 2.14 19.45
CA ILE A 419 3.07 1.51 18.51
C ILE A 419 1.78 1.12 19.24
N ILE A 420 1.87 0.45 20.39
CA ILE A 420 0.68 0.08 21.19
C ILE A 420 -0.15 1.31 21.61
N ILE A 421 0.51 2.42 21.92
CA ILE A 421 -0.19 3.67 22.31
C ILE A 421 -0.94 4.26 21.11
N LEU A 422 -0.32 4.24 19.93
CA LEU A 422 -0.93 4.69 18.67
C LEU A 422 -2.14 3.81 18.30
N GLU A 423 -1.98 2.50 18.31
CA GLU A 423 -3.03 1.53 18.00
C GLU A 423 -4.24 1.63 18.95
N LYS A 424 -3.98 1.95 20.21
CA LYS A 424 -5.03 2.19 21.22
C LYS A 424 -5.65 3.59 21.18
N GLY A 425 -5.23 4.44 20.26
CA GLY A 425 -5.72 5.81 20.11
C GLY A 425 -5.43 6.72 21.32
N ARG A 426 -4.44 6.38 22.15
CA ARG A 426 -4.06 7.18 23.33
C ARG A 426 -3.19 8.38 23.00
N PHE A 427 -2.65 8.41 21.82
CA PHE A 427 -1.94 9.53 21.20
C PHE A 427 -2.54 9.75 19.82
N VAL A 428 -2.94 10.98 19.53
CA VAL A 428 -3.42 11.38 18.19
C VAL A 428 -2.30 12.11 17.50
N SER A 429 -1.85 11.58 16.37
CA SER A 429 -0.77 12.16 15.57
C SER A 429 -1.21 13.51 14.97
N PRO A 430 -0.51 14.62 15.23
CA PRO A 430 -0.75 15.87 14.53
C PRO A 430 -0.18 15.87 13.09
N TRP A 431 0.71 14.95 12.79
CA TRP A 431 1.49 14.97 11.56
C TRP A 431 0.71 14.48 10.36
N LYS A 432 0.65 15.33 9.33
CA LYS A 432 0.09 15.01 8.01
C LYS A 432 1.16 14.61 7.01
N HIS A 433 2.40 15.02 7.24
CA HIS A 433 3.54 14.75 6.36
C HIS A 433 4.68 14.18 7.20
N ILE A 434 5.12 12.98 6.84
CA ILE A 434 6.25 12.29 7.48
C ILE A 434 7.38 12.24 6.45
N LEU A 435 8.50 12.86 6.76
CA LEU A 435 9.70 12.92 5.94
C LEU A 435 10.80 12.10 6.63
N VAL A 436 11.40 11.14 5.92
CA VAL A 436 12.38 10.20 6.49
C VAL A 436 13.66 10.22 5.68
N ASP A 437 14.79 10.51 6.35
CA ASP A 437 16.12 10.42 5.76
C ASP A 437 16.71 9.01 5.88
N GLU A 438 17.70 8.68 5.05
CA GLU A 438 18.46 7.41 5.04
C GLU A 438 17.54 6.16 5.11
N PHE A 439 16.46 6.17 4.35
CA PHE A 439 15.40 5.15 4.43
C PHE A 439 15.90 3.71 4.19
N GLN A 440 17.03 3.53 3.49
CA GLN A 440 17.67 2.21 3.31
C GLN A 440 18.06 1.52 4.63
N ASP A 441 18.20 2.29 5.72
CA ASP A 441 18.56 1.78 7.04
C ASP A 441 17.35 1.45 7.93
N ILE A 442 16.14 1.45 7.34
CA ILE A 442 14.92 1.19 8.11
C ILE A 442 14.83 -0.26 8.58
N SER A 443 14.52 -0.45 9.85
CA SER A 443 14.21 -1.77 10.42
C SER A 443 12.71 -2.05 10.40
N PRO A 444 12.27 -3.32 10.46
CA PRO A 444 10.86 -3.69 10.54
C PRO A 444 10.08 -2.98 11.64
N GLN A 445 10.69 -2.78 12.81
CA GLN A 445 10.05 -2.08 13.93
C GLN A 445 9.84 -0.59 13.64
N ARG A 446 10.82 0.07 13.01
CA ARG A 446 10.68 1.48 12.60
C ARG A 446 9.62 1.64 11.51
N ALA A 447 9.60 0.70 10.55
CA ALA A 447 8.56 0.65 9.53
C ALA A 447 7.16 0.46 10.14
N ALA A 448 7.02 -0.42 11.14
CA ALA A 448 5.77 -0.62 11.88
C ALA A 448 5.32 0.65 12.62
N LEU A 449 6.26 1.42 13.19
CA LEU A 449 5.93 2.71 13.81
C LEU A 449 5.40 3.72 12.79
N LEU A 450 6.02 3.81 11.60
CA LEU A 450 5.53 4.67 10.52
C LEU A 450 4.13 4.24 10.06
N SER A 451 3.91 2.93 9.91
CA SER A 451 2.61 2.39 9.53
C SER A 451 1.54 2.67 10.57
N ALA A 452 1.85 2.55 11.87
CA ALA A 452 0.93 2.86 12.95
C ALA A 452 0.55 4.36 12.99
N LEU A 453 1.50 5.26 12.73
CA LEU A 453 1.22 6.70 12.59
C LEU A 453 0.28 6.99 11.42
N ARG A 454 0.56 6.39 10.26
CA ARG A 454 -0.25 6.58 9.04
C ARG A 454 -1.64 5.97 9.14
N ALA A 455 -1.80 4.87 9.90
CA ALA A 455 -3.08 4.22 10.10
C ALA A 455 -4.11 5.12 10.82
N GLN A 456 -3.66 6.11 11.59
CA GLN A 456 -4.55 7.05 12.28
C GLN A 456 -5.22 8.05 11.34
N ASN A 457 -4.56 8.39 10.21
CA ASN A 457 -5.11 9.29 9.21
C ASN A 457 -4.71 8.85 7.80
N LYS A 458 -5.70 8.46 7.00
CA LYS A 458 -5.50 7.99 5.62
C LYS A 458 -4.83 9.00 4.69
N HIS A 459 -4.80 10.27 5.06
CA HIS A 459 -4.17 11.34 4.28
C HIS A 459 -2.74 11.66 4.72
N THR A 460 -2.20 10.93 5.70
CA THR A 460 -0.81 11.13 6.10
C THR A 460 0.14 10.63 5.01
N SER A 461 0.92 11.56 4.43
CA SER A 461 1.91 11.24 3.40
C SER A 461 3.24 10.76 4.01
N LEU A 462 3.94 9.92 3.27
CA LEU A 462 5.29 9.47 3.58
C LEU A 462 6.22 9.85 2.43
N PHE A 463 7.18 10.72 2.71
CA PHE A 463 8.24 11.11 1.80
C PHE A 463 9.57 10.57 2.34
N ALA A 464 10.08 9.52 1.72
CA ALA A 464 11.29 8.83 2.13
C ALA A 464 12.43 9.12 1.14
N VAL A 465 13.62 9.35 1.65
CA VAL A 465 14.82 9.54 0.84
C VAL A 465 15.86 8.51 1.27
N GLY A 466 16.49 7.84 0.31
CA GLY A 466 17.46 6.80 0.60
C GLY A 466 18.40 6.50 -0.58
N ASP A 467 19.31 5.58 -0.33
CA ASP A 467 20.28 5.08 -1.30
C ASP A 467 20.34 3.54 -1.18
N ASP A 468 19.73 2.83 -2.12
CA ASP A 468 19.67 1.37 -2.09
C ASP A 468 21.05 0.70 -2.27
N TRP A 469 22.03 1.39 -2.87
CA TRP A 469 23.42 0.95 -3.00
C TRP A 469 24.20 1.09 -1.69
N GLN A 470 23.80 2.00 -0.78
CA GLN A 470 24.41 2.21 0.52
C GLN A 470 23.78 1.37 1.65
N ALA A 471 22.90 0.44 1.36
CA ALA A 471 22.31 -0.47 2.33
C ALA A 471 23.36 -1.44 2.95
N ILE A 472 24.50 -0.87 3.38
CA ILE A 472 25.61 -1.61 4.03
C ILE A 472 25.33 -1.90 5.51
N TYR A 473 24.34 -1.24 6.10
CA TYR A 473 24.00 -1.36 7.52
C TYR A 473 23.03 -2.52 7.82
N ARG A 474 23.08 -3.61 7.06
CA ARG A 474 22.35 -4.86 7.39
C ARG A 474 22.60 -5.35 8.82
N PHE A 475 23.75 -5.03 9.37
CA PHE A 475 24.11 -5.35 10.76
C PHE A 475 23.32 -4.52 11.80
N SER A 476 22.68 -3.42 11.43
CA SER A 476 21.81 -2.59 12.28
C SER A 476 20.34 -3.01 12.24
N GLY A 477 20.03 -4.16 11.59
CA GLY A 477 18.66 -4.67 11.45
C GLY A 477 17.90 -4.06 10.27
N ALA A 478 18.55 -3.33 9.36
CA ALA A 478 17.95 -2.82 8.14
C ALA A 478 17.48 -3.99 7.26
N GLN A 479 16.28 -3.86 6.70
CA GLN A 479 15.70 -4.84 5.81
C GLN A 479 15.53 -4.23 4.42
N LEU A 480 16.38 -4.64 3.49
CA LEU A 480 16.40 -4.12 2.12
C LEU A 480 15.05 -4.24 1.41
N SER A 481 14.27 -5.28 1.71
CA SER A 481 12.93 -5.46 1.14
C SER A 481 11.98 -4.30 1.45
N LEU A 482 12.16 -3.58 2.55
CA LEU A 482 11.34 -2.40 2.89
C LEU A 482 11.59 -1.23 1.93
N THR A 483 12.79 -1.18 1.33
CA THR A 483 13.14 -0.18 0.31
C THR A 483 12.82 -0.67 -1.09
N THR A 484 13.21 -1.91 -1.44
CA THR A 484 13.01 -2.47 -2.79
C THR A 484 11.53 -2.80 -3.08
N ALA A 485 10.75 -3.15 -2.06
CA ALA A 485 9.31 -3.39 -2.12
C ALA A 485 8.52 -2.31 -1.37
N PHE A 486 8.97 -1.05 -1.40
CA PHE A 486 8.40 0.07 -0.67
C PHE A 486 6.88 0.17 -0.81
N HIS A 487 6.37 0.06 -2.03
CA HIS A 487 4.93 0.16 -2.30
C HIS A 487 4.11 -0.98 -1.67
N HIS A 488 4.70 -2.15 -1.51
CA HIS A 488 4.04 -3.27 -0.85
C HIS A 488 3.79 -2.99 0.65
N TYR A 489 4.73 -2.30 1.31
CA TYR A 489 4.66 -2.02 2.74
C TYR A 489 3.93 -0.70 3.07
N PHE A 490 4.07 0.30 2.22
CA PHE A 490 3.58 1.66 2.50
C PHE A 490 2.46 2.13 1.55
N GLY A 491 1.91 1.22 0.73
CA GLY A 491 0.85 1.50 -0.21
C GLY A 491 1.34 2.03 -1.56
N GLU A 492 0.45 2.07 -2.52
CA GLU A 492 0.75 2.57 -3.86
C GLU A 492 1.18 4.03 -3.81
N GLY A 493 2.27 4.33 -4.46
CA GLY A 493 2.88 5.64 -4.59
C GLY A 493 3.90 5.65 -5.72
N ASP A 494 4.69 6.69 -5.83
CA ASP A 494 5.73 6.80 -6.84
C ASP A 494 7.13 6.50 -6.27
N ARG A 495 7.99 5.98 -7.13
CA ARG A 495 9.43 5.90 -6.93
C ARG A 495 10.07 6.89 -7.89
N SER A 496 10.91 7.77 -7.37
CA SER A 496 11.71 8.72 -8.15
C SER A 496 13.18 8.40 -7.94
N ASP A 497 13.90 8.20 -9.03
CA ASP A 497 15.34 7.97 -9.05
C ASP A 497 16.09 9.26 -9.35
#